data_4f2ceff517e42f2336eae074f67030d8
#
_entry.id   4f2ceff517e42f2336eae074f67030d8
#
_cell.length_a   1.000
_cell.length_b   1.000
_cell.length_c   1.000
_cell.angle_alpha   90.00
_cell.angle_beta   90.00
_cell.angle_gamma   90.00
#
_symmetry.space_group_name_H-M   'P 1'
#
loop_
_entity.id
_entity.type
_entity.pdbx_description
1 polymer ?
#
loop_
_entity_poly.entity_id
_entity_poly.type
_entity_poly.pdbx_seq_one_letter_code
_entity_poly.pdbx_strand_id
1 'polypeptide(L)'
;MGNIVLRSRALANMSDVEFEEDVDIIEEEDLFDDPLEGEETTHENHLVSILRQLISSGEIQILNNDHFPSMALPVIKKRPNLDQLKKSAIYQSIKQASGYGADASSPSEKFSVLNMLAQRQSGLGTKGGPFVQSDKCKINNLFLPNRTEKHVYNCNSKVFCGTFSRDGTQFITASQDSKIRVFDATTSRYPLVNQIEAKNVSWSVLDIDFSPDGEHFVYSTWNDALFVSRMRNMESDDINCLFLRPLCPKFGVFTVAYSNCGKQILAGANDGCLYTYDLVANRRVLMVPVAQEKHHVNAVGFLDETSNIFFSGTDNGLIRVWDQRCLNEANPESVGALIGHFDGITYIDSRNDGRYIISNSKDQSIKLWDLRVFSPADAESRIKDQVSYGHWDYRWDDVPKKFYNPTKSIDGDTSVMTYRGHRVQKSLIRAKFSPAATTGQRYIYTGCGTGRLIIYDALTGKIVQAIESHRDTVRDVAWHPHRPEVLTCSWDFHVNLQTYQCADNAKKKTCPYASRTRRMVDSDDESEINSPPLRRSRRIAERGRAQANYE
;
A
#
# COMPACT_ATOMS: atom_id res chain seq x y z
N MET A 1 -21.61 15.48 10.76
CA MET A 1 -22.27 14.57 9.83
C MET A 1 -21.75 13.17 10.13
N GLY A 2 -22.58 12.29 10.58
CA GLY A 2 -22.20 10.98 11.13
C GLY A 2 -22.78 9.88 10.28
N ASN A 3 -21.97 8.91 9.87
CA ASN A 3 -22.44 7.72 9.17
C ASN A 3 -23.18 6.79 10.16
N ILE A 4 -24.38 6.39 9.83
CA ILE A 4 -25.18 5.45 10.63
C ILE A 4 -24.81 4.03 10.19
N VAL A 5 -24.24 3.22 11.08
CA VAL A 5 -23.99 1.81 10.87
C VAL A 5 -25.05 1.00 11.61
N LEU A 6 -25.84 0.24 10.88
CA LEU A 6 -26.87 -0.62 11.45
C LEU A 6 -26.27 -1.98 11.84
N ARG A 7 -26.43 -2.37 13.11
CA ARG A 7 -26.08 -3.71 13.61
C ARG A 7 -27.33 -4.37 14.15
N SER A 8 -27.79 -5.47 13.55
CA SER A 8 -28.85 -6.28 14.14
C SER A 8 -28.27 -7.32 15.11
N ARG A 9 -28.83 -7.43 16.31
CA ARG A 9 -28.59 -8.55 17.22
C ARG A 9 -29.68 -9.59 16.95
N ALA A 10 -29.35 -10.63 16.20
CA ALA A 10 -30.20 -11.81 16.14
C ALA A 10 -30.08 -12.59 17.44
N LEU A 11 -31.19 -12.78 18.13
CA LEU A 11 -31.32 -13.69 19.26
C LEU A 11 -31.16 -15.13 18.76
N ALA A 12 -30.19 -15.82 19.30
CA ALA A 12 -30.03 -17.24 19.12
C ALA A 12 -31.21 -17.98 19.73
N ASN A 13 -32.12 -18.44 18.88
CA ASN A 13 -32.94 -19.65 19.02
C ASN A 13 -33.95 -19.68 17.88
N MET A 14 -33.56 -20.31 16.80
CA MET A 14 -34.43 -21.18 15.97
C MET A 14 -33.57 -21.74 14.83
N SER A 15 -33.67 -23.04 14.65
CA SER A 15 -33.04 -23.82 13.61
C SER A 15 -33.49 -23.40 12.21
N ASP A 16 -32.54 -23.38 11.30
CA ASP A 16 -32.70 -23.51 9.85
C ASP A 16 -33.54 -22.44 9.13
N VAL A 17 -33.00 -21.20 9.04
CA VAL A 17 -33.27 -20.28 7.94
C VAL A 17 -32.00 -19.46 7.67
N GLU A 18 -31.43 -19.63 6.51
CA GLU A 18 -30.34 -18.79 5.99
C GLU A 18 -30.86 -17.37 5.77
N PHE A 19 -30.44 -16.42 6.61
CA PHE A 19 -30.64 -14.99 6.35
C PHE A 19 -29.35 -14.41 5.77
N GLU A 20 -29.43 -13.96 4.54
CA GLU A 20 -28.42 -13.10 3.89
C GLU A 20 -28.53 -11.70 4.52
N GLU A 21 -27.50 -11.24 5.22
CA GLU A 21 -27.40 -9.86 5.69
C GLU A 21 -26.78 -8.99 4.59
N ASP A 22 -27.62 -8.36 3.77
CA ASP A 22 -27.21 -7.20 2.98
C ASP A 22 -27.23 -5.98 3.93
N VAL A 23 -26.06 -5.45 4.24
CA VAL A 23 -25.92 -4.21 5.01
C VAL A 23 -25.84 -3.05 4.03
N ASP A 24 -26.97 -2.42 3.76
CA ASP A 24 -27.04 -1.16 3.01
C ASP A 24 -26.47 -0.03 3.87
N ILE A 25 -25.44 0.64 3.37
CA ILE A 25 -24.92 1.89 3.95
C ILE A 25 -25.73 3.02 3.32
N ILE A 26 -26.62 3.61 4.10
CA ILE A 26 -27.34 4.83 3.70
C ILE A 26 -26.43 6.02 4.06
N GLU A 27 -25.94 6.74 3.07
CA GLU A 27 -25.20 7.99 3.27
C GLU A 27 -26.18 9.14 3.53
N GLU A 28 -25.91 9.94 4.56
CA GLU A 28 -26.76 11.03 5.04
C GLU A 28 -26.95 12.20 4.04
N GLU A 29 -26.27 12.20 2.89
CA GLU A 29 -26.37 13.27 1.88
C GLU A 29 -27.67 13.21 1.06
N ASP A 30 -28.39 12.10 1.05
CA ASP A 30 -29.66 11.95 0.33
C ASP A 30 -30.90 12.37 1.15
N LEU A 31 -30.70 12.86 2.38
CA LEU A 31 -31.81 13.20 3.29
C LEU A 31 -32.19 14.68 3.39
N PHE A 32 -31.46 15.58 2.70
CA PHE A 32 -31.73 17.01 2.75
C PHE A 32 -31.51 17.68 1.39
N ASP A 33 -32.48 17.55 0.49
CA ASP A 33 -32.72 18.51 -0.57
C ASP A 33 -34.22 18.85 -0.67
N ASP A 34 -34.47 20.11 -0.93
CA ASP A 34 -35.65 20.92 -0.77
C ASP A 34 -37.01 20.34 -1.25
N PRO A 35 -38.15 20.81 -0.67
CA PRO A 35 -39.45 20.20 -0.84
C PRO A 35 -40.10 20.64 -2.16
N LEU A 36 -40.33 19.68 -3.06
CA LEU A 36 -41.39 19.77 -4.04
C LEU A 36 -42.62 19.02 -3.51
N GLU A 37 -43.72 19.76 -3.46
CA GLU A 37 -45.00 19.40 -2.90
C GLU A 37 -45.60 18.10 -3.48
N GLY A 38 -46.12 17.24 -2.59
CA GLY A 38 -47.26 16.35 -2.87
C GLY A 38 -46.94 14.85 -2.84
N GLU A 39 -47.39 14.19 -1.75
CA GLU A 39 -47.62 12.74 -1.59
C GLU A 39 -46.51 11.81 -1.11
N GLU A 40 -45.22 12.16 -1.09
CA GLU A 40 -44.14 11.30 -0.58
C GLU A 40 -43.91 11.36 0.94
N THR A 41 -44.44 12.36 1.63
CA THR A 41 -44.19 12.63 3.06
C THR A 41 -44.70 11.56 4.04
N THR A 42 -45.59 10.68 3.62
CA THR A 42 -46.14 9.62 4.48
C THR A 42 -45.21 8.40 4.59
N HIS A 43 -44.46 8.06 3.54
CA HIS A 43 -43.53 6.93 3.55
C HIS A 43 -42.26 7.24 4.34
N GLU A 44 -41.69 8.42 4.17
CA GLU A 44 -40.49 8.85 4.92
C GLU A 44 -40.76 8.96 6.42
N ASN A 45 -41.90 9.53 6.82
CA ASN A 45 -42.29 9.59 8.22
C ASN A 45 -42.50 8.21 8.83
N HIS A 46 -42.95 7.23 8.05
CA HIS A 46 -43.10 5.85 8.49
C HIS A 46 -41.75 5.14 8.68
N LEU A 47 -40.81 5.32 7.77
CA LEU A 47 -39.42 4.80 7.89
C LEU A 47 -38.67 5.41 9.08
N VAL A 48 -38.77 6.72 9.27
CA VAL A 48 -38.18 7.43 10.43
C VAL A 48 -38.81 6.94 11.74
N SER A 49 -40.10 6.65 11.75
CA SER A 49 -40.80 6.08 12.91
C SER A 49 -40.30 4.66 13.22
N ILE A 50 -40.18 3.80 12.22
CA ILE A 50 -39.65 2.44 12.38
C ILE A 50 -38.20 2.48 12.87
N LEU A 51 -37.34 3.32 12.29
CA LEU A 51 -35.96 3.52 12.75
C LEU A 51 -35.89 3.97 14.21
N ARG A 52 -36.71 4.93 14.62
CA ARG A 52 -36.80 5.37 16.02
C ARG A 52 -37.25 4.23 16.95
N GLN A 53 -38.18 3.40 16.51
CA GLN A 53 -38.66 2.25 17.27
C GLN A 53 -37.58 1.19 17.41
N LEU A 54 -36.85 0.88 16.35
CA LEU A 54 -35.71 -0.06 16.34
C LEU A 54 -34.53 0.44 17.21
N ILE A 55 -34.30 1.75 17.25
CA ILE A 55 -33.31 2.38 18.13
C ILE A 55 -33.75 2.28 19.59
N SER A 56 -35.06 2.52 19.87
CA SER A 56 -35.59 2.45 21.24
C SER A 56 -35.70 1.03 21.79
N SER A 57 -35.87 0.02 20.91
CA SER A 57 -35.87 -1.40 21.29
C SER A 57 -34.46 -1.94 21.50
N GLY A 58 -33.40 -1.20 21.10
CA GLY A 58 -32.00 -1.62 21.18
C GLY A 58 -31.56 -2.61 20.08
N GLU A 59 -32.42 -2.84 19.09
CA GLU A 59 -32.13 -3.68 17.94
C GLU A 59 -31.16 -2.97 16.98
N ILE A 60 -31.18 -1.63 16.95
CA ILE A 60 -30.27 -0.79 16.21
C ILE A 60 -29.57 0.16 17.19
N GLN A 61 -28.26 0.20 17.17
CA GLN A 61 -27.46 1.18 17.91
C GLN A 61 -26.90 2.21 16.93
N ILE A 62 -27.25 3.48 17.14
CA ILE A 62 -26.56 4.59 16.47
C ILE A 62 -25.17 4.68 17.09
N LEU A 63 -24.16 4.27 16.35
CA LEU A 63 -22.77 4.51 16.73
C LEU A 63 -22.46 5.98 16.42
N ASN A 64 -22.55 6.83 17.44
CA ASN A 64 -22.05 8.20 17.30
C ASN A 64 -20.60 8.19 16.82
N ASN A 65 -20.31 9.01 15.83
CA ASN A 65 -19.01 9.15 15.16
C ASN A 65 -17.86 9.63 16.09
N ASP A 66 -18.06 9.73 17.39
CA ASP A 66 -17.02 10.10 18.37
C ASP A 66 -15.98 8.98 18.61
N HIS A 67 -16.18 7.80 18.01
CA HIS A 67 -15.16 6.76 17.95
C HIS A 67 -14.41 6.79 16.61
N PHE A 68 -13.79 7.92 16.27
CA PHE A 68 -12.67 7.85 15.35
C PHE A 68 -11.65 6.88 15.96
N PRO A 69 -11.33 5.77 15.28
CA PRO A 69 -10.31 4.88 15.79
C PRO A 69 -9.06 5.70 16.04
N SER A 70 -8.48 5.55 17.23
CA SER A 70 -7.30 6.31 17.63
C SER A 70 -6.31 6.38 16.47
N MET A 71 -6.04 7.59 15.96
CA MET A 71 -5.05 7.82 14.89
C MET A 71 -3.62 7.53 15.36
N ALA A 72 -3.44 7.18 16.63
CA ALA A 72 -2.15 6.79 17.16
C ALA A 72 -1.69 5.42 16.62
N LEU A 73 -0.40 5.33 16.29
CA LEU A 73 0.19 4.06 15.94
C LEU A 73 0.20 3.12 17.16
N PRO A 74 0.01 1.81 16.95
CA PRO A 74 0.01 0.84 18.03
C PRO A 74 1.38 0.77 18.73
N VAL A 75 1.36 0.62 20.06
CA VAL A 75 2.58 0.46 20.84
C VAL A 75 3.03 -1.01 20.78
N ILE A 76 4.17 -1.25 20.11
CA ILE A 76 4.77 -2.57 19.98
C ILE A 76 5.79 -2.77 21.12
N LYS A 77 5.53 -3.74 21.98
CA LYS A 77 6.40 -4.10 23.11
C LYS A 77 7.49 -5.10 22.73
N LYS A 78 7.20 -6.02 21.84
CA LYS A 78 8.11 -7.09 21.42
C LYS A 78 9.13 -6.56 20.40
N ARG A 79 10.41 -6.74 20.70
CA ARG A 79 11.49 -6.41 19.75
C ARG A 79 11.54 -7.42 18.61
N PRO A 80 11.90 -6.98 17.39
CA PRO A 80 12.07 -7.91 16.25
C PRO A 80 13.19 -8.91 16.52
N ASN A 81 13.05 -10.15 16.00
CA ASN A 81 14.09 -11.17 16.11
C ASN A 81 15.17 -10.94 15.05
N LEU A 82 16.18 -10.16 15.39
CA LEU A 82 17.30 -9.83 14.49
C LEU A 82 18.31 -10.96 14.34
N ASP A 83 18.37 -11.91 15.25
CA ASP A 83 19.41 -12.96 15.24
C ASP A 83 19.17 -13.94 14.08
N GLN A 84 17.91 -14.29 13.82
CA GLN A 84 17.53 -15.12 12.68
C GLN A 84 17.76 -14.36 11.36
N LEU A 85 17.36 -13.09 11.28
CA LEU A 85 17.58 -12.25 10.11
C LEU A 85 19.07 -12.12 9.77
N LYS A 86 19.94 -11.82 10.75
CA LYS A 86 21.39 -11.65 10.53
C LYS A 86 22.07 -12.91 10.02
N LYS A 87 21.55 -14.10 10.37
CA LYS A 87 22.05 -15.40 9.88
C LYS A 87 21.57 -15.70 8.45
N SER A 88 20.52 -15.03 7.99
CA SER A 88 19.92 -15.26 6.68
C SER A 88 20.76 -14.63 5.56
N ALA A 89 20.74 -15.24 4.37
CA ALA A 89 21.45 -14.70 3.21
C ALA A 89 20.84 -13.39 2.68
N ILE A 90 19.54 -13.15 2.93
CA ILE A 90 18.88 -11.89 2.54
C ILE A 90 19.50 -10.69 3.24
N TYR A 91 19.92 -10.83 4.50
CA TYR A 91 20.56 -9.76 5.25
C TYR A 91 21.83 -9.26 4.54
N GLN A 92 22.69 -10.18 4.09
CA GLN A 92 23.91 -9.83 3.38
C GLN A 92 23.60 -9.28 1.98
N SER A 93 22.65 -9.89 1.27
CA SER A 93 22.20 -9.42 -0.05
C SER A 93 21.70 -7.98 0.00
N ILE A 94 20.83 -7.64 0.96
CA ILE A 94 20.32 -6.27 1.11
C ILE A 94 21.46 -5.31 1.51
N LYS A 95 22.34 -5.69 2.44
CA LYS A 95 23.49 -4.85 2.80
C LYS A 95 24.36 -4.52 1.59
N GLN A 96 24.69 -5.52 0.80
CA GLN A 96 25.50 -5.35 -0.41
C GLN A 96 24.79 -4.48 -1.45
N ALA A 97 23.53 -4.78 -1.77
CA ALA A 97 22.75 -4.05 -2.76
C ALA A 97 22.50 -2.58 -2.36
N SER A 98 22.29 -2.29 -1.07
CA SER A 98 22.05 -0.95 -0.56
C SER A 98 23.32 -0.14 -0.28
N GLY A 99 24.51 -0.69 -0.53
CA GLY A 99 25.80 -0.01 -0.36
C GLY A 99 26.31 0.06 1.09
N TYR A 100 25.70 -0.70 2.02
CA TYR A 100 26.20 -0.85 3.39
C TYR A 100 27.11 -2.07 3.42
N GLY A 101 28.46 -1.87 3.36
CA GLY A 101 29.44 -2.94 3.35
C GLY A 101 29.35 -3.90 4.56
N ALA A 102 30.12 -5.00 4.50
CA ALA A 102 30.14 -6.02 5.53
C ALA A 102 30.49 -5.48 6.94
N ASP A 103 31.28 -4.42 6.99
CA ASP A 103 31.88 -3.89 8.24
C ASP A 103 31.13 -2.72 8.88
N ALA A 104 29.90 -2.43 8.46
CA ALA A 104 29.10 -1.36 9.09
C ALA A 104 28.66 -1.74 10.53
N SER A 105 29.60 -2.15 11.36
CA SER A 105 29.43 -2.34 12.81
C SER A 105 29.59 -1.04 13.61
N SER A 106 30.08 0.04 12.99
CA SER A 106 30.18 1.34 13.64
C SER A 106 29.14 2.33 13.09
N PRO A 107 28.25 2.86 13.94
CA PRO A 107 27.26 3.87 13.53
C PRO A 107 27.87 5.25 13.28
N SER A 108 29.19 5.38 13.27
CA SER A 108 29.85 6.69 13.36
C SER A 108 30.58 7.16 12.08
N GLU A 109 30.69 6.36 11.02
CA GLU A 109 31.14 6.94 9.76
C GLU A 109 30.01 7.76 9.14
N LYS A 110 30.10 9.08 9.39
CA LYS A 110 29.23 10.06 8.73
C LYS A 110 29.43 9.91 7.23
N PHE A 111 28.47 9.25 6.57
CA PHE A 111 28.44 9.12 5.13
C PHE A 111 28.48 10.54 4.51
N SER A 112 29.47 10.78 3.67
CA SER A 112 29.64 12.06 2.98
C SER A 112 29.75 11.82 1.49
N VAL A 113 28.84 12.41 0.73
CA VAL A 113 28.86 12.38 -0.73
C VAL A 113 30.13 13.06 -1.26
N LEU A 114 30.62 14.12 -0.57
CA LEU A 114 31.85 14.81 -0.93
C LEU A 114 33.06 13.88 -0.82
N ASN A 115 33.12 13.06 0.23
CA ASN A 115 34.20 12.07 0.39
C ASN A 115 34.16 11.02 -0.73
N MET A 116 32.98 10.54 -1.13
CA MET A 116 32.82 9.62 -2.27
C MET A 116 33.31 10.26 -3.59
N LEU A 117 32.96 11.52 -3.82
CA LEU A 117 33.44 12.26 -5.00
C LEU A 117 34.97 12.45 -4.96
N ALA A 118 35.54 12.83 -3.82
CA ALA A 118 36.97 12.99 -3.63
C ALA A 118 37.72 11.66 -3.80
N GLN A 119 37.22 10.56 -3.25
CA GLN A 119 37.78 9.22 -3.44
C GLN A 119 37.77 8.79 -4.92
N ARG A 120 36.68 9.09 -5.63
CA ARG A 120 36.57 8.84 -7.05
C ARG A 120 37.55 9.68 -7.87
N GLN A 121 37.72 10.95 -7.56
CA GLN A 121 38.66 11.85 -8.24
C GLN A 121 40.13 11.46 -8.00
N SER A 122 40.44 11.06 -6.76
CA SER A 122 41.81 10.66 -6.37
C SER A 122 42.17 9.24 -6.80
N GLY A 123 41.24 8.46 -7.35
CA GLY A 123 41.47 7.06 -7.71
C GLY A 123 41.66 6.12 -6.51
N LEU A 124 41.49 6.59 -5.29
CA LEU A 124 41.64 5.81 -4.05
C LEU A 124 40.43 4.90 -3.78
N GLY A 125 39.33 5.06 -4.51
CA GLY A 125 38.18 4.15 -4.49
C GLY A 125 38.37 3.06 -5.54
N THR A 126 37.79 1.91 -5.30
CA THR A 126 37.77 0.77 -6.20
C THR A 126 37.43 1.19 -7.63
N LYS A 127 38.43 1.17 -8.52
CA LYS A 127 38.35 1.33 -9.99
C LYS A 127 37.78 2.69 -10.42
N GLY A 128 38.60 3.62 -10.84
CA GLY A 128 38.23 4.92 -11.41
C GLY A 128 37.18 4.83 -12.52
N GLY A 129 35.91 4.73 -12.17
CA GLY A 129 34.76 4.52 -13.04
C GLY A 129 33.49 5.21 -12.53
N PRO A 130 32.37 5.05 -13.21
CA PRO A 130 31.08 5.57 -12.74
C PRO A 130 30.70 4.91 -11.41
N PHE A 131 29.87 5.60 -10.61
CA PHE A 131 29.30 5.03 -9.39
C PHE A 131 28.61 3.70 -9.70
N VAL A 132 28.95 2.66 -8.93
CA VAL A 132 28.25 1.37 -9.02
C VAL A 132 26.81 1.49 -8.46
N GLN A 133 25.96 0.53 -8.79
CA GLN A 133 24.56 0.57 -8.39
C GLN A 133 24.36 0.69 -6.86
N SER A 134 25.19 0.00 -6.08
CA SER A 134 25.17 0.08 -4.62
C SER A 134 25.49 1.48 -4.07
N ASP A 135 26.40 2.22 -4.74
CA ASP A 135 26.72 3.61 -4.37
C ASP A 135 25.53 4.54 -4.64
N LYS A 136 24.86 4.34 -5.78
CA LYS A 136 23.65 5.08 -6.12
C LYS A 136 22.55 4.81 -5.09
N CYS A 137 22.34 3.54 -4.73
CA CYS A 137 21.38 3.16 -3.70
C CYS A 137 21.73 3.80 -2.33
N LYS A 138 23.02 3.82 -1.97
CA LYS A 138 23.48 4.44 -0.72
C LYS A 138 23.16 5.93 -0.66
N ILE A 139 23.34 6.63 -1.79
CA ILE A 139 23.00 8.05 -1.90
C ILE A 139 21.48 8.25 -1.84
N ASN A 140 20.70 7.49 -2.62
CA ASN A 140 19.24 7.60 -2.67
C ASN A 140 18.59 7.29 -1.31
N ASN A 141 19.17 6.40 -0.52
CA ASN A 141 18.70 6.07 0.82
C ASN A 141 18.80 7.26 1.82
N LEU A 142 19.49 8.35 1.47
CA LEU A 142 19.46 9.60 2.23
C LEU A 142 18.21 10.45 1.94
N PHE A 143 17.56 10.20 0.83
CA PHE A 143 16.41 10.98 0.33
C PHE A 143 15.10 10.20 0.46
N LEU A 144 14.93 9.47 1.57
CA LEU A 144 13.66 8.77 1.83
C LEU A 144 12.52 9.78 1.94
N PRO A 145 11.37 9.48 1.32
CA PRO A 145 10.18 10.29 1.50
C PRO A 145 9.87 10.50 2.99
N ASN A 146 9.67 11.74 3.40
CA ASN A 146 9.43 12.12 4.79
C ASN A 146 8.22 13.04 4.96
N ARG A 147 7.60 13.44 3.87
CA ARG A 147 6.47 14.37 3.89
C ARG A 147 5.55 14.17 2.69
N THR A 148 4.26 14.43 2.91
CA THR A 148 3.29 14.62 1.84
C THR A 148 3.53 15.97 1.17
N GLU A 149 3.83 15.97 -0.14
CA GLU A 149 4.11 17.18 -0.90
C GLU A 149 2.81 17.82 -1.39
N LYS A 150 1.95 17.03 -2.02
CA LYS A 150 0.70 17.52 -2.63
C LYS A 150 -0.31 16.41 -2.82
N HIS A 151 -1.56 16.83 -2.97
CA HIS A 151 -2.61 16.02 -3.56
C HIS A 151 -2.41 16.01 -5.09
N VAL A 152 -2.20 14.83 -5.66
CA VAL A 152 -2.04 14.66 -7.12
C VAL A 152 -3.38 14.73 -7.79
N TYR A 153 -4.37 14.01 -7.25
CA TYR A 153 -5.71 13.95 -7.82
C TYR A 153 -6.76 13.66 -6.74
N ASN A 154 -7.97 14.21 -6.93
CA ASN A 154 -9.16 13.87 -6.17
C ASN A 154 -10.10 13.06 -7.06
N CYS A 155 -10.36 11.81 -6.69
CA CYS A 155 -11.19 10.88 -7.46
C CYS A 155 -12.69 11.02 -7.15
N ASN A 156 -13.10 11.77 -6.13
CA ASN A 156 -14.46 11.87 -5.59
C ASN A 156 -15.06 10.52 -5.14
N SER A 157 -14.25 9.49 -5.02
CA SER A 157 -14.63 8.15 -4.59
C SER A 157 -13.43 7.41 -4.01
N LYS A 158 -13.64 6.32 -3.28
CA LYS A 158 -12.58 5.51 -2.66
C LYS A 158 -11.63 4.98 -3.72
N VAL A 159 -10.32 5.22 -3.54
CA VAL A 159 -9.28 4.70 -4.43
C VAL A 159 -8.81 3.35 -3.91
N PHE A 160 -8.94 2.32 -4.75
CA PHE A 160 -8.64 0.94 -4.36
C PHE A 160 -7.21 0.51 -4.69
N CYS A 161 -6.69 0.86 -5.84
CA CYS A 161 -5.35 0.45 -6.24
C CYS A 161 -4.65 1.53 -7.05
N GLY A 162 -3.32 1.45 -7.03
CA GLY A 162 -2.45 2.31 -7.81
C GLY A 162 -1.10 1.65 -8.03
N THR A 163 -0.65 1.60 -9.28
CA THR A 163 0.61 0.98 -9.64
C THR A 163 1.33 1.75 -10.73
N PHE A 164 2.66 1.67 -10.73
CA PHE A 164 3.52 2.20 -11.80
C PHE A 164 3.76 1.15 -12.87
N SER A 165 3.94 1.61 -14.11
CA SER A 165 4.56 0.80 -15.16
C SER A 165 6.01 0.42 -14.77
N ARG A 166 6.53 -0.68 -15.32
CA ARG A 166 7.89 -1.16 -15.00
C ARG A 166 8.99 -0.13 -15.32
N ASP A 167 8.79 0.64 -16.36
CA ASP A 167 9.70 1.73 -16.78
C ASP A 167 9.50 3.03 -15.97
N GLY A 168 8.44 3.12 -15.17
CA GLY A 168 8.12 4.29 -14.36
C GLY A 168 7.60 5.49 -15.17
N THR A 169 7.21 5.32 -16.43
CA THR A 169 6.69 6.42 -17.26
C THR A 169 5.22 6.70 -17.02
N GLN A 170 4.47 5.72 -16.53
CA GLN A 170 3.04 5.80 -16.32
C GLN A 170 2.66 5.35 -14.90
N PHE A 171 1.58 5.94 -14.40
CA PHE A 171 0.94 5.53 -13.16
C PHE A 171 -0.56 5.37 -13.41
N ILE A 172 -1.13 4.27 -12.96
CA ILE A 172 -2.55 3.97 -13.14
C ILE A 172 -3.23 3.82 -11.78
N THR A 173 -4.45 4.34 -11.67
CA THR A 173 -5.29 4.18 -10.47
C THR A 173 -6.67 3.68 -10.86
N ALA A 174 -7.27 2.91 -9.96
CA ALA A 174 -8.66 2.52 -10.06
C ALA A 174 -9.40 2.87 -8.78
N SER A 175 -10.62 3.36 -8.94
CA SER A 175 -11.46 3.86 -7.87
C SER A 175 -12.89 3.32 -7.97
N GLN A 176 -13.65 3.50 -6.89
CA GLN A 176 -15.00 2.97 -6.76
C GLN A 176 -16.01 3.59 -7.75
N ASP A 177 -15.71 4.77 -8.30
CA ASP A 177 -16.50 5.43 -9.34
C ASP A 177 -16.43 4.73 -10.72
N SER A 178 -15.98 3.48 -10.76
CA SER A 178 -15.78 2.71 -11.99
C SER A 178 -14.81 3.34 -12.98
N LYS A 179 -13.98 4.29 -12.55
CA LYS A 179 -13.04 4.97 -13.43
C LYS A 179 -11.62 4.52 -13.18
N ILE A 180 -10.93 4.23 -14.28
CA ILE A 180 -9.51 3.94 -14.30
C ILE A 180 -8.80 5.16 -14.89
N ARG A 181 -7.84 5.71 -14.16
CA ARG A 181 -7.13 6.95 -14.52
C ARG A 181 -5.66 6.68 -14.75
N VAL A 182 -5.13 7.24 -15.83
CA VAL A 182 -3.72 7.13 -16.22
C VAL A 182 -3.06 8.49 -16.11
N PHE A 183 -1.95 8.50 -15.40
CA PHE A 183 -1.13 9.69 -15.17
C PHE A 183 0.22 9.53 -15.87
N ASP A 184 0.73 10.61 -16.44
CA ASP A 184 2.12 10.68 -16.90
C ASP A 184 3.05 10.78 -15.69
N ALA A 185 3.86 9.75 -15.50
CA ALA A 185 4.83 9.66 -14.42
C ALA A 185 6.26 10.03 -14.85
N THR A 186 6.47 10.57 -16.05
CA THR A 186 7.79 11.05 -16.49
C THR A 186 8.26 12.26 -15.67
N THR A 187 7.33 13.04 -15.16
CA THR A 187 7.59 14.20 -14.30
C THR A 187 6.93 14.03 -12.93
N SER A 188 7.46 14.70 -11.90
CA SER A 188 6.86 14.70 -10.55
C SER A 188 5.53 15.46 -10.47
N ARG A 189 4.99 15.94 -11.58
CA ARG A 189 3.69 16.62 -11.62
C ARG A 189 2.51 15.65 -11.68
N TYR A 190 2.71 14.49 -12.28
CA TYR A 190 1.70 13.46 -12.49
C TYR A 190 0.41 14.00 -13.13
N PRO A 191 0.49 14.66 -14.32
CA PRO A 191 -0.72 15.11 -14.99
C PRO A 191 -1.57 13.91 -15.41
N LEU A 192 -2.91 14.05 -15.29
CA LEU A 192 -3.86 13.09 -15.82
C LEU A 192 -3.77 13.12 -17.36
N VAL A 193 -3.47 11.97 -17.96
CA VAL A 193 -3.37 11.80 -19.42
C VAL A 193 -4.66 11.25 -19.98
N ASN A 194 -5.22 10.23 -19.32
CA ASN A 194 -6.41 9.56 -19.80
C ASN A 194 -7.26 9.01 -18.66
N GLN A 195 -8.55 8.82 -18.95
CA GLN A 195 -9.53 8.22 -18.03
C GLN A 195 -10.49 7.38 -18.83
N ILE A 196 -10.70 6.15 -18.42
CA ILE A 196 -11.72 5.26 -19.00
C ILE A 196 -12.74 4.87 -17.94
N GLU A 197 -13.93 4.55 -18.40
CA GLU A 197 -14.96 3.90 -17.60
C GLU A 197 -14.79 2.38 -17.71
N ALA A 198 -14.58 1.71 -16.58
CA ALA A 198 -14.41 0.28 -16.51
C ALA A 198 -15.75 -0.42 -16.79
N LYS A 199 -15.72 -1.50 -17.59
CA LYS A 199 -16.91 -2.31 -17.91
C LYS A 199 -17.29 -3.22 -16.74
N ASN A 200 -18.59 -3.44 -16.57
CA ASN A 200 -19.16 -4.44 -15.65
C ASN A 200 -18.64 -4.31 -14.21
N VAL A 201 -18.61 -3.10 -13.68
CA VAL A 201 -18.25 -2.84 -12.29
C VAL A 201 -19.50 -2.83 -11.45
N SER A 202 -19.69 -3.88 -10.64
CA SER A 202 -20.85 -3.97 -9.73
C SER A 202 -20.65 -3.12 -8.46
N TRP A 203 -19.41 -3.05 -7.94
CA TRP A 203 -19.11 -2.32 -6.70
C TRP A 203 -17.85 -1.48 -6.82
N SER A 204 -16.74 -2.07 -7.26
CA SER A 204 -15.45 -1.38 -7.47
C SER A 204 -14.55 -2.21 -8.37
N VAL A 205 -13.55 -1.55 -8.96
CA VAL A 205 -12.38 -2.22 -9.50
C VAL A 205 -11.52 -2.64 -8.31
N LEU A 206 -11.23 -3.95 -8.18
CA LEU A 206 -10.59 -4.53 -7.01
C LEU A 206 -9.07 -4.57 -7.13
N ASP A 207 -8.56 -4.92 -8.31
CA ASP A 207 -7.13 -4.97 -8.60
C ASP A 207 -6.82 -4.59 -10.04
N ILE A 208 -5.56 -4.17 -10.27
CA ILE A 208 -5.06 -3.76 -11.57
C ILE A 208 -3.58 -4.09 -11.69
N ASP A 209 -3.16 -4.57 -12.85
CA ASP A 209 -1.75 -4.85 -13.15
C ASP A 209 -1.40 -4.48 -14.58
N PHE A 210 -0.15 -4.07 -14.82
CA PHE A 210 0.37 -3.77 -16.13
C PHE A 210 0.89 -5.03 -16.82
N SER A 211 0.71 -5.10 -18.13
CA SER A 211 1.47 -6.06 -18.93
C SER A 211 2.98 -5.71 -18.89
N PRO A 212 3.87 -6.71 -19.05
CA PRO A 212 5.32 -6.48 -18.96
C PRO A 212 5.87 -5.46 -19.96
N ASP A 213 5.22 -5.33 -21.12
CA ASP A 213 5.54 -4.36 -22.17
C ASP A 213 4.99 -2.94 -21.89
N GLY A 214 4.10 -2.80 -20.89
CA GLY A 214 3.45 -1.53 -20.56
C GLY A 214 2.41 -1.06 -21.58
N GLU A 215 2.08 -1.87 -22.60
CA GLU A 215 1.10 -1.50 -23.62
C GLU A 215 -0.35 -1.84 -23.24
N HIS A 216 -0.52 -2.76 -22.30
CA HIS A 216 -1.82 -3.22 -21.81
C HIS A 216 -1.87 -3.18 -20.29
N PHE A 217 -3.09 -3.23 -19.77
CA PHE A 217 -3.34 -3.50 -18.35
C PHE A 217 -4.55 -4.42 -18.20
N VAL A 218 -4.55 -5.19 -17.12
CA VAL A 218 -5.67 -6.02 -16.69
C VAL A 218 -6.30 -5.42 -15.45
N TYR A 219 -7.61 -5.51 -15.32
CA TYR A 219 -8.31 -5.20 -14.09
C TYR A 219 -9.36 -6.25 -13.75
N SER A 220 -9.65 -6.32 -12.45
CA SER A 220 -10.64 -7.24 -11.87
C SER A 220 -11.74 -6.50 -11.15
N THR A 221 -12.92 -7.12 -11.12
CA THR A 221 -14.12 -6.59 -10.47
C THR A 221 -14.90 -7.73 -9.79
N TRP A 222 -16.04 -7.42 -9.20
CA TRP A 222 -17.03 -8.41 -8.79
C TRP A 222 -17.79 -8.93 -10.02
N ASN A 223 -17.10 -9.71 -10.84
CA ASN A 223 -17.63 -10.29 -12.05
C ASN A 223 -16.88 -11.59 -12.40
N ASP A 224 -17.47 -12.43 -13.26
CA ASP A 224 -16.94 -13.71 -13.73
C ASP A 224 -15.88 -13.58 -14.83
N ALA A 225 -15.47 -12.36 -15.16
CA ALA A 225 -14.49 -12.07 -16.20
C ALA A 225 -13.38 -11.16 -15.69
N LEU A 226 -12.19 -11.30 -16.29
CA LEU A 226 -11.13 -10.30 -16.25
C LEU A 226 -11.26 -9.38 -17.46
N PHE A 227 -10.77 -8.18 -17.32
CA PHE A 227 -10.87 -7.16 -18.37
C PHE A 227 -9.48 -6.66 -18.73
N VAL A 228 -9.15 -6.71 -20.02
CA VAL A 228 -7.87 -6.23 -20.55
C VAL A 228 -8.12 -5.07 -21.49
N SER A 229 -7.42 -3.98 -21.29
CA SER A 229 -7.47 -2.79 -22.14
C SER A 229 -6.08 -2.35 -22.58
N ARG A 230 -6.02 -1.62 -23.71
CA ARG A 230 -4.78 -1.01 -24.19
C ARG A 230 -4.55 0.34 -23.50
N MET A 231 -3.27 0.69 -23.32
CA MET A 231 -2.90 2.01 -22.77
C MET A 231 -3.04 3.15 -23.77
N ARG A 232 -2.86 2.85 -25.05
CA ARG A 232 -3.08 3.80 -26.17
C ARG A 232 -4.51 3.64 -26.69
N ASN A 233 -5.18 4.76 -26.96
CA ASN A 233 -6.58 4.78 -27.43
C ASN A 233 -7.51 4.04 -26.46
N MET A 234 -7.54 4.50 -25.22
CA MET A 234 -8.39 3.93 -24.17
C MET A 234 -9.86 4.30 -24.43
N GLU A 235 -10.50 3.56 -25.31
CA GLU A 235 -11.94 3.64 -25.53
C GLU A 235 -12.62 2.48 -24.77
N SER A 236 -13.80 2.75 -24.23
CA SER A 236 -14.55 1.74 -23.50
C SER A 236 -14.86 0.51 -24.37
N ASP A 237 -14.95 0.68 -25.69
CA ASP A 237 -15.27 -0.39 -26.61
C ASP A 237 -14.10 -1.35 -26.87
N ASP A 238 -12.87 -0.91 -26.68
CA ASP A 238 -11.65 -1.73 -26.86
C ASP A 238 -11.32 -2.64 -25.66
N ILE A 239 -12.20 -2.73 -24.65
CA ILE A 239 -11.98 -3.59 -23.49
C ILE A 239 -12.35 -5.03 -23.82
N ASN A 240 -11.36 -5.92 -23.78
CA ASN A 240 -11.53 -7.36 -23.97
C ASN A 240 -11.97 -8.04 -22.68
N CYS A 241 -13.04 -8.83 -22.73
CA CYS A 241 -13.55 -9.63 -21.62
C CYS A 241 -13.00 -11.05 -21.69
N LEU A 242 -12.36 -11.50 -20.62
CA LEU A 242 -11.75 -12.82 -20.47
C LEU A 242 -12.55 -13.64 -19.46
N PHE A 243 -13.48 -14.45 -19.91
CA PHE A 243 -14.41 -15.20 -19.07
C PHE A 243 -13.72 -16.35 -18.33
N LEU A 244 -13.77 -16.33 -17.00
CA LEU A 244 -13.20 -17.36 -16.11
C LEU A 244 -14.15 -18.56 -15.94
N ARG A 245 -15.45 -18.37 -16.12
CA ARG A 245 -16.49 -19.40 -15.97
C ARG A 245 -16.43 -20.08 -14.60
N PRO A 246 -16.64 -19.37 -13.51
CA PRO A 246 -16.66 -19.93 -12.17
C PRO A 246 -17.85 -20.88 -11.97
N LEU A 247 -17.77 -21.71 -10.93
CA LEU A 247 -18.89 -22.55 -10.52
C LEU A 247 -19.86 -21.83 -9.57
N CYS A 248 -19.38 -20.75 -8.91
CA CYS A 248 -20.13 -19.99 -7.93
C CYS A 248 -20.90 -18.83 -8.60
N PRO A 249 -22.19 -18.62 -8.30
CA PRO A 249 -22.97 -17.53 -8.88
C PRO A 249 -22.59 -16.13 -8.36
N LYS A 250 -22.14 -16.02 -7.10
CA LYS A 250 -21.63 -14.77 -6.51
C LYS A 250 -20.11 -14.79 -6.61
N PHE A 251 -19.56 -14.23 -7.68
CA PHE A 251 -18.15 -14.34 -7.99
C PHE A 251 -17.49 -12.97 -8.10
N GLY A 252 -16.26 -12.88 -7.58
CA GLY A 252 -15.43 -11.70 -7.66
C GLY A 252 -13.95 -12.04 -7.59
N VAL A 253 -13.15 -11.35 -8.39
CA VAL A 253 -11.71 -11.56 -8.48
C VAL A 253 -11.01 -10.48 -7.66
N PHE A 254 -10.34 -10.87 -6.56
CA PHE A 254 -9.71 -9.94 -5.62
C PHE A 254 -8.30 -9.50 -6.01
N THR A 255 -7.61 -10.31 -6.79
CA THR A 255 -6.22 -10.04 -7.15
C THR A 255 -5.90 -10.61 -8.53
N VAL A 256 -5.08 -9.88 -9.28
CA VAL A 256 -4.62 -10.28 -10.62
C VAL A 256 -3.12 -10.02 -10.76
N ALA A 257 -2.45 -10.84 -11.55
CA ALA A 257 -1.05 -10.65 -11.88
C ALA A 257 -0.76 -11.09 -13.32
N TYR A 258 -0.06 -10.25 -14.10
CA TYR A 258 0.48 -10.65 -15.38
C TYR A 258 1.70 -11.56 -15.21
N SER A 259 1.81 -12.55 -16.06
CA SER A 259 3.04 -13.33 -16.21
C SER A 259 4.18 -12.42 -16.74
N ASN A 260 5.43 -12.73 -16.38
CA ASN A 260 6.59 -11.97 -16.86
C ASN A 260 6.80 -12.07 -18.39
N CYS A 261 6.25 -13.10 -19.01
CA CYS A 261 6.24 -13.25 -20.47
C CYS A 261 5.05 -12.54 -21.16
N GLY A 262 4.10 -11.98 -20.42
CA GLY A 262 2.92 -11.28 -20.94
C GLY A 262 1.86 -12.19 -21.59
N LYS A 263 2.00 -13.52 -21.52
CA LYS A 263 1.11 -14.47 -22.20
C LYS A 263 -0.02 -15.00 -21.33
N GLN A 264 0.12 -14.89 -20.01
CA GLN A 264 -0.83 -15.44 -19.05
C GLN A 264 -1.21 -14.42 -18.00
N ILE A 265 -2.41 -14.56 -17.46
CA ILE A 265 -2.88 -13.82 -16.29
C ILE A 265 -3.24 -14.83 -15.21
N LEU A 266 -2.74 -14.61 -14.01
CA LEU A 266 -3.09 -15.33 -12.80
C LEU A 266 -4.10 -14.49 -12.02
N ALA A 267 -5.16 -15.13 -11.52
CA ALA A 267 -6.21 -14.47 -10.76
C ALA A 267 -6.58 -15.27 -9.51
N GLY A 268 -6.87 -14.56 -8.42
CA GLY A 268 -7.36 -15.13 -7.18
C GLY A 268 -8.77 -14.62 -6.88
N ALA A 269 -9.69 -15.53 -6.55
CA ALA A 269 -11.09 -15.21 -6.42
C ALA A 269 -11.67 -15.51 -5.03
N ASN A 270 -12.91 -15.07 -4.83
CA ASN A 270 -13.64 -15.22 -3.58
C ASN A 270 -14.14 -16.64 -3.32
N ASP A 271 -14.17 -17.50 -4.34
CA ASP A 271 -14.56 -18.91 -4.23
C ASP A 271 -13.44 -19.83 -3.70
N GLY A 272 -12.30 -19.24 -3.31
CA GLY A 272 -11.13 -20.00 -2.83
C GLY A 272 -10.32 -20.65 -3.95
N CYS A 273 -10.56 -20.30 -5.19
CA CYS A 273 -9.87 -20.85 -6.36
C CYS A 273 -8.86 -19.86 -6.96
N LEU A 274 -7.83 -20.44 -7.57
CA LEU A 274 -6.92 -19.77 -8.49
C LEU A 274 -7.33 -20.05 -9.92
N TYR A 275 -7.22 -19.04 -10.75
CA TYR A 275 -7.50 -19.11 -12.17
C TYR A 275 -6.28 -18.69 -12.97
N THR A 276 -5.92 -19.46 -13.99
CA THR A 276 -4.92 -19.06 -14.99
C THR A 276 -5.58 -18.92 -16.35
N TYR A 277 -5.41 -17.77 -16.96
CA TYR A 277 -5.92 -17.47 -18.28
C TYR A 277 -4.78 -17.29 -19.28
N ASP A 278 -4.82 -18.02 -20.40
CA ASP A 278 -3.85 -17.90 -21.50
C ASP A 278 -4.39 -16.92 -22.54
N LEU A 279 -3.67 -15.81 -22.73
CA LEU A 279 -4.04 -14.75 -23.66
C LEU A 279 -3.86 -15.16 -25.14
N VAL A 280 -2.90 -16.06 -25.41
CA VAL A 280 -2.64 -16.55 -26.77
C VAL A 280 -3.70 -17.54 -27.20
N ALA A 281 -4.02 -18.50 -26.32
CA ALA A 281 -5.10 -19.48 -26.56
C ALA A 281 -6.50 -18.90 -26.34
N ASN A 282 -6.59 -17.71 -25.75
CA ASN A 282 -7.82 -16.99 -25.39
C ASN A 282 -8.81 -17.87 -24.60
N ARG A 283 -8.30 -18.56 -23.58
CA ARG A 283 -9.11 -19.44 -22.72
C ARG A 283 -8.52 -19.58 -21.32
N ARG A 284 -9.39 -19.89 -20.37
CA ARG A 284 -8.96 -20.37 -19.05
C ARG A 284 -8.22 -21.72 -19.23
N VAL A 285 -7.02 -21.81 -18.65
CA VAL A 285 -6.17 -23.01 -18.68
C VAL A 285 -6.37 -23.84 -17.43
N LEU A 286 -6.37 -23.18 -16.24
CA LEU A 286 -6.45 -23.87 -14.96
C LEU A 286 -7.47 -23.19 -14.05
N MET A 287 -8.16 -24.02 -13.26
CA MET A 287 -8.93 -23.63 -12.09
C MET A 287 -8.52 -24.56 -10.94
N VAL A 288 -7.88 -23.99 -9.90
CA VAL A 288 -7.28 -24.76 -8.82
C VAL A 288 -7.91 -24.34 -7.49
N PRO A 289 -8.63 -25.23 -6.80
CA PRO A 289 -9.11 -24.97 -5.45
C PRO A 289 -7.92 -24.94 -4.48
N VAL A 290 -7.68 -23.78 -3.87
CA VAL A 290 -6.57 -23.55 -2.94
C VAL A 290 -7.04 -23.62 -1.50
N ALA A 291 -8.27 -23.20 -1.26
CA ALA A 291 -8.88 -23.13 0.05
C ALA A 291 -10.31 -23.67 0.01
N GLN A 292 -10.92 -23.83 1.18
CA GLN A 292 -12.35 -24.08 1.24
C GLN A 292 -13.11 -22.84 0.71
N GLU A 293 -14.29 -23.03 0.16
CA GLU A 293 -15.12 -21.96 -0.46
C GLU A 293 -15.34 -20.70 0.43
N LYS A 294 -15.23 -20.86 1.75
CA LYS A 294 -15.35 -19.74 2.69
C LYS A 294 -14.08 -18.87 2.81
N HIS A 295 -12.97 -19.25 2.18
CA HIS A 295 -11.69 -18.56 2.32
C HIS A 295 -11.25 -18.02 0.98
N HIS A 296 -11.26 -16.70 0.86
CA HIS A 296 -10.89 -15.99 -0.36
C HIS A 296 -9.39 -16.08 -0.66
N VAL A 297 -9.04 -16.02 -1.92
CA VAL A 297 -7.66 -15.84 -2.40
C VAL A 297 -7.41 -14.35 -2.59
N ASN A 298 -6.73 -13.72 -1.63
CA ASN A 298 -6.55 -12.27 -1.58
C ASN A 298 -5.26 -11.79 -2.26
N ALA A 299 -4.29 -12.67 -2.48
CA ALA A 299 -3.00 -12.31 -3.05
C ALA A 299 -2.47 -13.41 -3.97
N VAL A 300 -2.05 -13.03 -5.17
CA VAL A 300 -1.36 -13.92 -6.11
C VAL A 300 -0.20 -13.18 -6.77
N GLY A 301 0.77 -13.92 -7.29
CA GLY A 301 1.87 -13.34 -8.07
C GLY A 301 2.86 -14.39 -8.53
N PHE A 302 3.64 -14.05 -9.55
CA PHE A 302 4.69 -14.90 -10.06
C PHE A 302 6.00 -14.65 -9.29
N LEU A 303 6.80 -15.70 -9.14
CA LEU A 303 8.06 -15.67 -8.38
C LEU A 303 9.29 -15.58 -9.25
N ASP A 304 9.23 -16.12 -10.45
CA ASP A 304 10.34 -16.26 -11.37
C ASP A 304 10.10 -15.56 -12.71
N GLU A 305 11.17 -15.29 -13.43
CA GLU A 305 11.10 -14.67 -14.75
C GLU A 305 10.40 -15.55 -15.78
N THR A 306 10.44 -16.88 -15.60
CA THR A 306 9.81 -17.85 -16.51
C THR A 306 8.31 -17.97 -16.27
N SER A 307 7.78 -17.41 -15.14
CA SER A 307 6.38 -17.49 -14.73
C SER A 307 5.85 -18.91 -14.52
N ASN A 308 6.75 -19.86 -14.23
CA ASN A 308 6.35 -21.23 -13.92
C ASN A 308 5.98 -21.41 -12.45
N ILE A 309 6.59 -20.60 -11.58
CA ILE A 309 6.38 -20.66 -10.13
C ILE A 309 5.58 -19.44 -9.69
N PHE A 310 4.51 -19.67 -8.95
CA PHE A 310 3.66 -18.61 -8.43
C PHE A 310 3.21 -18.91 -7.00
N PHE A 311 2.73 -17.89 -6.30
CA PHE A 311 2.21 -18.01 -4.94
C PHE A 311 0.74 -17.63 -4.86
N SER A 312 0.09 -18.13 -3.81
CA SER A 312 -1.25 -17.69 -3.39
C SER A 312 -1.27 -17.42 -1.89
N GLY A 313 -1.94 -16.36 -1.50
CA GLY A 313 -2.24 -16.02 -0.11
C GLY A 313 -3.73 -16.01 0.13
N THR A 314 -4.16 -16.77 1.15
CA THR A 314 -5.57 -17.03 1.42
C THR A 314 -6.03 -16.43 2.74
N ASP A 315 -7.33 -16.32 2.90
CA ASP A 315 -7.96 -15.72 4.08
C ASP A 315 -7.81 -16.57 5.35
N ASN A 316 -7.39 -17.82 5.21
CA ASN A 316 -7.04 -18.69 6.33
C ASN A 316 -5.60 -18.50 6.85
N GLY A 317 -4.87 -17.46 6.37
CA GLY A 317 -3.50 -17.15 6.81
C GLY A 317 -2.41 -18.02 6.18
N LEU A 318 -2.76 -18.89 5.23
CA LEU A 318 -1.81 -19.76 4.54
C LEU A 318 -1.27 -19.10 3.28
N ILE A 319 0.00 -19.34 3.02
CA ILE A 319 0.66 -19.00 1.75
C ILE A 319 1.10 -20.31 1.12
N ARG A 320 0.68 -20.56 -0.12
CA ARG A 320 1.09 -21.73 -0.88
C ARG A 320 1.90 -21.33 -2.10
N VAL A 321 2.88 -22.17 -2.44
CA VAL A 321 3.70 -22.03 -3.63
C VAL A 321 3.38 -23.16 -4.59
N TRP A 322 3.24 -22.82 -5.85
CA TRP A 322 2.78 -23.69 -6.91
C TRP A 322 3.78 -23.71 -8.06
N ASP A 323 3.94 -24.88 -8.69
CA ASP A 323 4.66 -25.01 -9.95
C ASP A 323 3.66 -25.39 -11.06
N GLN A 324 3.45 -24.49 -12.02
CA GLN A 324 2.51 -24.69 -13.11
C GLN A 324 2.79 -25.94 -13.95
N ARG A 325 4.04 -26.37 -14.03
CA ARG A 325 4.45 -27.53 -14.84
C ARG A 325 3.96 -28.85 -14.25
N CYS A 326 3.79 -28.91 -12.95
CA CYS A 326 3.34 -30.11 -12.22
C CYS A 326 1.87 -30.02 -11.80
N LEU A 327 1.23 -28.86 -11.99
CA LEU A 327 -0.10 -28.58 -11.49
C LEU A 327 -1.18 -29.20 -12.39
N ASN A 328 -2.08 -29.96 -11.76
CA ASN A 328 -3.22 -30.58 -12.42
C ASN A 328 -4.52 -30.22 -11.69
N GLU A 329 -5.56 -29.85 -12.44
CA GLU A 329 -6.88 -29.51 -11.87
C GLU A 329 -7.52 -30.67 -11.07
N ALA A 330 -7.30 -31.91 -11.50
CA ALA A 330 -7.90 -33.09 -10.87
C ALA A 330 -7.31 -33.39 -9.48
N ASN A 331 -6.04 -33.11 -9.28
CA ASN A 331 -5.34 -33.30 -7.99
C ASN A 331 -4.32 -32.17 -7.80
N PRO A 332 -4.75 -31.00 -7.34
CA PRO A 332 -3.85 -29.86 -7.19
C PRO A 332 -2.95 -30.04 -5.95
N GLU A 333 -1.66 -30.16 -6.19
CA GLU A 333 -0.66 -30.24 -5.12
C GLU A 333 0.24 -28.99 -5.14
N SER A 334 0.37 -28.34 -3.97
CA SER A 334 1.33 -27.24 -3.81
C SER A 334 2.73 -27.78 -3.59
N VAL A 335 3.75 -27.06 -4.10
CA VAL A 335 5.17 -27.37 -3.84
C VAL A 335 5.49 -27.30 -2.34
N GLY A 336 4.83 -26.36 -1.65
CA GLY A 336 4.95 -26.20 -0.21
C GLY A 336 4.09 -25.08 0.32
N ALA A 337 3.96 -25.02 1.64
CA ALA A 337 3.21 -24.00 2.34
C ALA A 337 4.09 -23.23 3.33
N LEU A 338 3.77 -21.97 3.56
CA LEU A 338 4.37 -21.10 4.56
C LEU A 338 3.31 -20.73 5.58
N ILE A 339 3.60 -20.99 6.83
CA ILE A 339 2.69 -20.92 7.95
C ILE A 339 3.28 -20.02 9.02
N GLY A 340 2.48 -19.10 9.57
CA GLY A 340 2.95 -18.24 10.66
C GLY A 340 2.10 -17.00 10.90
N HIS A 341 1.13 -16.71 10.04
CA HIS A 341 0.15 -15.65 10.28
C HIS A 341 -1.03 -16.15 11.11
N PHE A 342 -1.50 -15.31 12.03
CA PHE A 342 -2.63 -15.61 12.91
C PHE A 342 -3.99 -15.31 12.28
N ASP A 343 -4.00 -14.68 11.11
CA ASP A 343 -5.22 -14.28 10.41
C ASP A 343 -4.94 -14.18 8.91
N GLY A 344 -5.99 -13.93 8.12
CA GLY A 344 -5.96 -13.92 6.67
C GLY A 344 -4.88 -13.02 6.06
N ILE A 345 -4.33 -13.48 4.95
CA ILE A 345 -3.37 -12.72 4.15
C ILE A 345 -4.11 -11.63 3.40
N THR A 346 -3.56 -10.42 3.37
CA THR A 346 -4.11 -9.28 2.63
C THR A 346 -3.36 -9.00 1.34
N TYR A 347 -2.05 -9.24 1.32
CA TYR A 347 -1.21 -9.03 0.14
C TYR A 347 0.12 -9.78 0.29
N ILE A 348 0.71 -10.14 -0.83
CA ILE A 348 2.05 -10.73 -0.90
C ILE A 348 2.81 -10.01 -2.00
N ASP A 349 4.06 -9.66 -1.74
CA ASP A 349 4.97 -9.09 -2.73
C ASP A 349 6.24 -9.91 -2.85
N SER A 350 6.72 -10.07 -4.07
CA SER A 350 7.96 -10.79 -4.37
C SER A 350 9.14 -9.83 -4.48
N ARG A 351 10.29 -10.27 -3.99
CA ARG A 351 11.54 -9.57 -4.23
C ARG A 351 12.01 -9.68 -5.68
N ASN A 352 11.36 -10.50 -6.50
CA ASN A 352 11.75 -10.84 -7.88
C ASN A 352 13.14 -11.49 -8.01
N ASP A 353 13.58 -12.18 -6.96
CA ASP A 353 14.81 -12.99 -6.95
C ASP A 353 14.52 -14.50 -6.92
N GLY A 354 13.26 -14.90 -7.09
CA GLY A 354 12.79 -16.28 -7.02
C GLY A 354 12.90 -16.92 -5.64
N ARG A 355 13.21 -16.14 -4.59
CA ARG A 355 13.53 -16.69 -3.29
C ARG A 355 12.84 -16.05 -2.11
N TYR A 356 12.69 -14.74 -2.11
CA TYR A 356 12.16 -14.03 -0.96
C TYR A 356 10.86 -13.34 -1.29
N ILE A 357 9.90 -13.49 -0.38
CA ILE A 357 8.61 -12.80 -0.42
C ILE A 357 8.32 -12.14 0.92
N ILE A 358 7.47 -11.13 0.89
CA ILE A 358 6.82 -10.59 2.08
C ILE A 358 5.32 -10.82 1.99
N SER A 359 4.69 -11.08 3.12
CA SER A 359 3.24 -11.17 3.24
C SER A 359 2.73 -10.19 4.28
N ASN A 360 1.65 -9.50 3.97
CA ASN A 360 0.88 -8.70 4.92
C ASN A 360 -0.38 -9.45 5.35
N SER A 361 -0.79 -9.29 6.60
CA SER A 361 -1.93 -10.02 7.16
C SER A 361 -2.81 -9.14 8.03
N LYS A 362 -4.06 -9.56 8.19
CA LYS A 362 -5.03 -8.99 9.13
C LYS A 362 -4.54 -9.09 10.58
N ASP A 363 -3.56 -9.96 10.90
CA ASP A 363 -2.91 -10.09 12.21
C ASP A 363 -1.97 -8.92 12.57
N GLN A 364 -2.00 -7.84 11.80
CA GLN A 364 -1.23 -6.62 12.03
C GLN A 364 0.29 -6.82 11.88
N SER A 365 0.70 -7.76 11.05
CA SER A 365 2.11 -8.03 10.80
C SER A 365 2.44 -8.22 9.33
N ILE A 366 3.65 -7.80 8.96
CA ILE A 366 4.30 -8.20 7.72
C ILE A 366 5.35 -9.22 8.06
N LYS A 367 5.41 -10.33 7.34
CA LYS A 367 6.43 -11.38 7.51
C LYS A 367 7.28 -11.51 6.25
N LEU A 368 8.56 -11.75 6.45
CA LEU A 368 9.55 -12.03 5.42
C LEU A 368 9.86 -13.54 5.40
N TRP A 369 9.83 -14.15 4.23
CA TRP A 369 9.99 -15.59 4.03
C TRP A 369 11.12 -15.91 3.08
N ASP A 370 11.80 -17.06 3.33
CA ASP A 370 12.74 -17.70 2.41
C ASP A 370 12.04 -18.95 1.83
N LEU A 371 11.74 -18.96 0.54
CA LEU A 371 11.03 -20.04 -0.15
C LEU A 371 11.78 -21.37 -0.22
N ARG A 372 13.02 -21.42 0.27
CA ARG A 372 13.78 -22.67 0.41
C ARG A 372 13.46 -23.40 1.73
N VAL A 373 12.72 -22.74 2.63
CA VAL A 373 12.36 -23.27 3.94
C VAL A 373 10.86 -23.22 4.09
N PHE A 374 10.18 -24.26 3.65
CA PHE A 374 8.76 -24.43 3.85
C PHE A 374 8.43 -24.88 5.28
N SER A 375 7.20 -24.65 5.68
CA SER A 375 6.68 -25.17 6.94
C SER A 375 6.47 -26.69 6.86
N PRO A 376 6.59 -27.42 7.98
CA PRO A 376 6.34 -28.85 7.99
C PRO A 376 4.93 -29.20 7.50
N ALA A 377 4.79 -30.31 6.77
CA ALA A 377 3.51 -30.71 6.16
C ALA A 377 2.39 -30.93 7.20
N ASP A 378 2.73 -31.38 8.40
CA ASP A 378 1.79 -31.59 9.51
C ASP A 378 1.37 -30.28 10.21
N ALA A 379 2.06 -29.18 9.97
CA ALA A 379 1.75 -27.89 10.57
C ALA A 379 0.42 -27.32 10.05
N GLU A 380 0.03 -27.61 8.81
CA GLU A 380 -1.23 -27.14 8.22
C GLU A 380 -2.46 -27.70 8.97
N SER A 381 -2.44 -28.97 9.37
CA SER A 381 -3.54 -29.57 10.12
C SER A 381 -3.70 -28.99 11.53
N ARG A 382 -2.60 -28.54 12.14
CA ARG A 382 -2.58 -27.96 13.49
C ARG A 382 -3.01 -26.48 13.53
N ILE A 383 -2.99 -25.82 12.38
CA ILE A 383 -3.36 -24.39 12.30
C ILE A 383 -4.84 -24.15 12.52
N LYS A 384 -5.72 -25.03 12.06
CA LYS A 384 -7.17 -24.83 12.15
C LYS A 384 -7.64 -24.41 13.55
N ASP A 385 -6.96 -24.90 14.58
CA ASP A 385 -7.26 -24.57 15.99
C ASP A 385 -6.59 -23.28 16.47
N GLN A 386 -5.53 -22.81 15.79
CA GLN A 386 -4.72 -21.67 16.21
C GLN A 386 -5.11 -20.36 15.51
N VAL A 387 -5.62 -20.43 14.29
CA VAL A 387 -5.97 -19.26 13.46
C VAL A 387 -7.40 -18.77 13.70
N SER A 388 -8.29 -19.59 14.27
CA SER A 388 -9.65 -19.17 14.58
C SER A 388 -9.69 -18.25 15.80
N TYR A 389 -9.59 -16.95 15.58
CA TYR A 389 -9.69 -15.94 16.65
C TYR A 389 -11.10 -15.39 16.84
N GLY A 390 -12.14 -16.23 16.77
CA GLY A 390 -13.50 -15.81 17.11
C GLY A 390 -14.04 -14.70 16.19
N HIS A 391 -15.10 -14.09 16.55
CA HIS A 391 -15.93 -13.18 15.75
C HIS A 391 -15.34 -11.79 15.45
N TRP A 392 -14.03 -11.63 15.24
CA TRP A 392 -13.44 -10.35 14.84
C TRP A 392 -13.49 -10.19 13.32
N ASP A 393 -14.17 -9.14 12.87
CA ASP A 393 -14.17 -8.74 11.46
C ASP A 393 -13.31 -7.49 11.28
N TYR A 394 -12.24 -7.63 10.49
CA TYR A 394 -11.29 -6.53 10.21
C TYR A 394 -11.93 -5.34 9.48
N ARG A 395 -13.09 -5.53 8.87
CA ARG A 395 -13.79 -4.49 8.13
C ARG A 395 -14.46 -3.48 9.08
N TRP A 396 -14.97 -3.95 10.21
CA TRP A 396 -15.83 -3.18 11.09
C TRP A 396 -15.30 -3.05 12.52
N ASP A 397 -14.67 -4.11 13.03
CA ASP A 397 -14.29 -4.19 14.43
C ASP A 397 -12.94 -3.53 14.71
N ASP A 398 -12.78 -3.03 15.93
CA ASP A 398 -11.47 -2.56 16.39
C ASP A 398 -10.50 -3.72 16.53
N VAL A 399 -9.25 -3.46 16.12
CA VAL A 399 -8.19 -4.48 16.16
C VAL A 399 -7.95 -4.98 17.58
N PRO A 400 -8.10 -6.29 17.85
CA PRO A 400 -7.84 -6.86 19.15
C PRO A 400 -6.39 -6.58 19.62
N LYS A 401 -6.22 -6.12 20.85
CA LYS A 401 -4.90 -5.76 21.43
C LYS A 401 -3.88 -6.92 21.36
N LYS A 402 -4.35 -8.17 21.37
CA LYS A 402 -3.52 -9.38 21.25
C LYS A 402 -2.75 -9.47 19.94
N PHE A 403 -3.26 -8.91 18.84
CA PHE A 403 -2.57 -8.94 17.55
C PHE A 403 -1.32 -8.05 17.51
N TYR A 404 -1.31 -6.94 18.25
CA TYR A 404 -0.14 -6.07 18.29
C TYR A 404 1.03 -6.68 19.07
N ASN A 405 0.73 -7.48 20.10
CA ASN A 405 1.72 -8.08 20.99
C ASN A 405 1.38 -9.55 21.27
N PRO A 406 1.45 -10.46 20.28
CA PRO A 406 1.12 -11.87 20.48
C PRO A 406 2.10 -12.52 21.49
N THR A 407 1.56 -13.25 22.43
CA THR A 407 2.35 -13.97 23.44
C THR A 407 2.90 -15.28 22.91
N LYS A 408 2.18 -15.92 21.98
CA LYS A 408 2.54 -17.21 21.38
C LYS A 408 3.02 -17.00 19.93
N SER A 409 3.90 -17.86 19.45
CA SER A 409 4.21 -18.07 18.03
C SER A 409 3.34 -19.22 17.51
N ILE A 410 3.09 -19.26 16.22
CA ILE A 410 2.45 -20.40 15.56
C ILE A 410 3.50 -21.51 15.40
N ASP A 411 3.12 -22.74 15.68
CA ASP A 411 3.97 -23.89 15.41
C ASP A 411 4.17 -24.05 13.90
N GLY A 412 5.44 -24.18 13.47
CA GLY A 412 5.80 -24.26 12.07
C GLY A 412 6.05 -22.91 11.40
N ASP A 413 6.10 -21.80 12.16
CA ASP A 413 6.48 -20.48 11.63
C ASP A 413 7.95 -20.45 11.18
N THR A 414 8.17 -20.44 9.88
CA THR A 414 9.50 -20.39 9.23
C THR A 414 9.88 -18.97 8.78
N SER A 415 9.11 -17.95 9.18
CA SER A 415 9.38 -16.57 8.78
C SER A 415 10.76 -16.11 9.27
N VAL A 416 11.53 -15.49 8.38
CA VAL A 416 12.86 -14.93 8.68
C VAL A 416 12.74 -13.72 9.60
N MET A 417 11.71 -12.90 9.40
CA MET A 417 11.48 -11.67 10.14
C MET A 417 10.01 -11.31 10.19
N THR A 418 9.58 -10.64 11.28
CA THR A 418 8.23 -10.09 11.44
C THR A 418 8.31 -8.60 11.73
N TYR A 419 7.60 -7.79 10.93
CA TYR A 419 7.48 -6.34 11.08
C TYR A 419 6.11 -5.99 11.63
N ARG A 420 6.05 -5.09 12.60
CA ARG A 420 4.81 -4.67 13.27
C ARG A 420 4.80 -3.16 13.51
N GLY A 421 3.60 -2.56 13.61
CA GLY A 421 3.43 -1.14 13.93
C GLY A 421 2.55 -0.37 12.95
N HIS A 422 2.11 -0.98 11.85
CA HIS A 422 1.01 -0.50 11.02
C HIS A 422 -0.32 -1.10 11.49
N ARG A 423 -1.43 -0.56 10.99
CA ARG A 423 -2.77 -1.09 11.25
C ARG A 423 -3.39 -1.58 9.95
N VAL A 424 -3.85 -2.82 9.95
CA VAL A 424 -4.64 -3.43 8.86
C VAL A 424 -6.07 -3.48 9.33
N GLN A 425 -6.91 -2.64 8.78
CA GLN A 425 -8.33 -2.52 9.13
C GLN A 425 -9.08 -1.95 7.94
N LYS A 426 -10.39 -2.22 7.87
CA LYS A 426 -11.34 -1.80 6.84
C LYS A 426 -11.10 -2.43 5.46
N SER A 427 -9.87 -2.64 5.00
CA SER A 427 -9.55 -3.11 3.66
C SER A 427 -8.32 -4.00 3.61
N LEU A 428 -8.11 -4.66 2.46
CA LEU A 428 -6.92 -5.46 2.14
C LEU A 428 -5.75 -4.52 1.82
N ILE A 429 -5.05 -4.07 2.86
CA ILE A 429 -3.92 -3.14 2.74
C ILE A 429 -2.72 -3.88 2.15
N ARG A 430 -2.00 -3.23 1.24
CA ARG A 430 -0.86 -3.77 0.52
C ARG A 430 0.47 -3.36 1.15
N ALA A 431 1.42 -4.31 1.16
CA ALA A 431 2.80 -4.08 1.54
C ALA A 431 3.73 -4.53 0.40
N LYS A 432 4.75 -3.72 0.10
CA LYS A 432 5.63 -3.96 -1.04
C LYS A 432 7.10 -3.73 -0.67
N PHE A 433 8.02 -4.36 -1.41
CA PHE A 433 9.45 -4.04 -1.36
C PHE A 433 9.73 -2.73 -2.10
N SER A 434 10.61 -1.92 -1.54
CA SER A 434 11.11 -0.74 -2.24
C SER A 434 11.91 -1.13 -3.49
N PRO A 435 11.98 -0.25 -4.52
CA PRO A 435 12.61 -0.61 -5.79
C PRO A 435 14.10 -0.96 -5.65
N ALA A 436 14.52 -2.03 -6.35
CA ALA A 436 15.91 -2.48 -6.35
C ALA A 436 16.87 -1.43 -6.92
N ALA A 437 16.44 -0.72 -7.98
CA ALA A 437 17.25 0.27 -8.67
C ALA A 437 17.58 1.51 -7.83
N THR A 438 16.72 1.89 -6.90
CA THR A 438 16.89 3.12 -6.10
C THR A 438 17.33 2.87 -4.68
N THR A 439 16.87 1.79 -4.05
CA THR A 439 17.11 1.54 -2.61
C THR A 439 17.87 0.27 -2.31
N GLY A 440 18.09 -0.60 -3.31
CA GLY A 440 18.61 -1.95 -3.12
C GLY A 440 17.65 -2.85 -2.35
N GLN A 441 16.33 -2.58 -2.42
CA GLN A 441 15.26 -3.28 -1.69
C GLN A 441 15.47 -3.32 -0.17
N ARG A 442 16.04 -2.25 0.36
CA ARG A 442 16.31 -2.13 1.79
C ARG A 442 15.05 -1.88 2.60
N TYR A 443 14.01 -1.30 1.99
CA TYR A 443 12.81 -0.91 2.72
C TYR A 443 11.61 -1.76 2.30
N ILE A 444 10.73 -1.97 3.28
CA ILE A 444 9.38 -2.49 3.09
C ILE A 444 8.44 -1.35 3.40
N TYR A 445 7.48 -1.07 2.54
CA TYR A 445 6.53 0.02 2.74
C TYR A 445 5.10 -0.46 2.60
N THR A 446 4.20 0.15 3.36
CA THR A 446 2.79 -0.25 3.43
C THR A 446 1.89 0.93 3.71
N GLY A 447 0.66 0.84 3.27
CA GLY A 447 -0.41 1.69 3.77
C GLY A 447 -0.80 1.33 5.21
N CYS A 448 -1.64 2.15 5.79
CA CYS A 448 -2.11 1.97 7.17
C CYS A 448 -3.56 2.42 7.30
N GLY A 449 -4.37 1.68 8.07
CA GLY A 449 -5.73 2.05 8.40
C GLY A 449 -5.88 3.36 9.18
N THR A 450 -4.76 3.96 9.60
CA THR A 450 -4.71 5.29 10.26
C THR A 450 -4.33 6.43 9.30
N GLY A 451 -4.46 6.24 7.98
CA GLY A 451 -4.15 7.28 7.00
C GLY A 451 -2.67 7.56 6.76
N ARG A 452 -1.76 6.64 7.15
CA ARG A 452 -0.31 6.84 7.06
C ARG A 452 0.35 5.95 6.02
N LEU A 453 1.42 6.44 5.43
CA LEU A 453 2.45 5.64 4.79
C LEU A 453 3.47 5.22 5.84
N ILE A 454 3.72 3.93 6.00
CA ILE A 454 4.72 3.37 6.92
C ILE A 454 5.85 2.74 6.11
N ILE A 455 7.10 3.11 6.44
CA ILE A 455 8.30 2.57 5.82
C ILE A 455 9.15 1.88 6.91
N TYR A 456 9.40 0.59 6.72
CA TYR A 456 10.26 -0.23 7.58
C TYR A 456 11.65 -0.39 6.95
N ASP A 457 12.68 -0.40 7.77
CA ASP A 457 14.01 -0.88 7.37
C ASP A 457 14.05 -2.41 7.49
N ALA A 458 14.21 -3.11 6.37
CA ALA A 458 14.24 -4.55 6.32
C ALA A 458 15.38 -5.16 7.15
N LEU A 459 16.49 -4.44 7.35
CA LEU A 459 17.65 -4.91 8.11
C LEU A 459 17.49 -4.77 9.63
N THR A 460 16.70 -3.81 10.09
CA THR A 460 16.54 -3.52 11.53
C THR A 460 15.15 -3.81 12.06
N GLY A 461 14.17 -4.00 11.19
CA GLY A 461 12.78 -4.20 11.54
C GLY A 461 12.07 -2.99 12.15
N LYS A 462 12.73 -1.83 12.16
CA LYS A 462 12.19 -0.60 12.73
C LYS A 462 11.44 0.20 11.69
N ILE A 463 10.44 0.94 12.13
CA ILE A 463 9.81 1.99 11.34
C ILE A 463 10.84 3.12 11.19
N VAL A 464 11.17 3.46 9.94
CA VAL A 464 12.05 4.57 9.59
C VAL A 464 11.23 5.84 9.35
N GLN A 465 10.09 5.69 8.69
CA GLN A 465 9.18 6.80 8.40
C GLN A 465 7.73 6.37 8.66
N ALA A 466 6.96 7.29 9.23
CA ALA A 466 5.52 7.18 9.40
C ALA A 466 4.91 8.53 8.98
N ILE A 467 4.48 8.63 7.72
CA ILE A 467 4.06 9.88 7.10
C ILE A 467 2.55 9.97 7.16
N GLU A 468 2.03 11.01 7.79
CA GLU A 468 0.60 11.33 7.76
C GLU A 468 0.27 11.88 6.37
N SER A 469 -0.46 11.08 5.59
CA SER A 469 -0.73 11.38 4.19
C SER A 469 -2.21 11.57 3.89
N HIS A 470 -3.08 10.93 4.68
CA HIS A 470 -4.50 10.85 4.43
C HIS A 470 -5.34 10.91 5.69
N ARG A 471 -6.65 11.15 5.54
CA ARG A 471 -7.61 11.18 6.64
C ARG A 471 -8.28 9.82 6.89
N ASP A 472 -8.26 8.91 5.91
CA ASP A 472 -8.80 7.56 6.00
C ASP A 472 -7.77 6.52 5.56
N THR A 473 -8.16 5.26 5.50
CA THR A 473 -7.32 4.10 5.19
C THR A 473 -6.54 4.28 3.90
N VAL A 474 -5.21 4.15 3.98
CA VAL A 474 -4.34 4.02 2.81
C VAL A 474 -4.32 2.56 2.40
N ARG A 475 -5.04 2.23 1.32
CA ARG A 475 -5.16 0.84 0.87
C ARG A 475 -3.96 0.39 0.04
N ASP A 476 -3.51 1.22 -0.89
CA ASP A 476 -2.38 0.88 -1.77
C ASP A 476 -1.32 1.97 -1.78
N VAL A 477 -0.10 1.54 -2.01
CA VAL A 477 1.08 2.37 -2.05
C VAL A 477 1.98 1.93 -3.20
N ALA A 478 2.53 2.89 -3.94
CA ALA A 478 3.39 2.62 -5.08
C ALA A 478 4.63 3.53 -5.03
N TRP A 479 5.81 2.91 -5.00
CA TRP A 479 7.07 3.62 -5.06
C TRP A 479 7.54 3.72 -6.51
N HIS A 480 7.91 4.91 -6.95
CA HIS A 480 8.40 5.11 -8.31
C HIS A 480 9.71 4.32 -8.55
N PRO A 481 9.84 3.54 -9.64
CA PRO A 481 11.01 2.66 -9.85
C PRO A 481 12.35 3.38 -9.82
N HIS A 482 12.39 4.63 -10.30
CA HIS A 482 13.64 5.38 -10.53
C HIS A 482 13.78 6.66 -9.70
N ARG A 483 12.73 7.11 -8.98
CA ARG A 483 12.75 8.34 -8.17
C ARG A 483 12.39 8.06 -6.72
N PRO A 484 12.89 8.87 -5.76
CA PRO A 484 12.53 8.75 -4.35
C PRO A 484 11.14 9.37 -4.07
N GLU A 485 10.14 8.91 -4.80
CA GLU A 485 8.76 9.37 -4.76
C GLU A 485 7.83 8.19 -4.51
N VAL A 486 6.86 8.37 -3.63
CA VAL A 486 5.82 7.38 -3.35
C VAL A 486 4.46 7.99 -3.57
N LEU A 487 3.60 7.31 -4.32
CA LEU A 487 2.19 7.63 -4.44
C LEU A 487 1.38 6.74 -3.49
N THR A 488 0.39 7.33 -2.84
CA THR A 488 -0.51 6.63 -1.93
C THR A 488 -1.94 6.81 -2.38
N CYS A 489 -2.70 5.71 -2.36
CA CYS A 489 -4.10 5.64 -2.74
C CYS A 489 -4.95 5.36 -1.50
N SER A 490 -5.94 6.21 -1.23
CA SER A 490 -6.72 6.14 0.00
C SER A 490 -8.23 6.18 -0.23
N TRP A 491 -8.95 5.75 0.79
CA TRP A 491 -10.40 5.82 0.88
C TRP A 491 -10.93 7.23 1.19
N ASP A 492 -10.04 8.19 1.47
CA ASP A 492 -10.37 9.63 1.54
C ASP A 492 -10.42 10.32 0.17
N PHE A 493 -10.52 9.53 -0.91
CA PHE A 493 -10.69 9.94 -2.31
C PHE A 493 -9.46 10.54 -2.97
N HIS A 494 -8.34 10.67 -2.25
CA HIS A 494 -7.14 11.34 -2.76
C HIS A 494 -6.03 10.36 -3.13
N VAL A 495 -5.30 10.75 -4.18
CA VAL A 495 -4.00 10.22 -4.52
C VAL A 495 -2.96 11.28 -4.14
N ASN A 496 -2.04 10.93 -3.23
CA ASN A 496 -1.07 11.86 -2.67
C ASN A 496 0.36 11.47 -3.03
N LEU A 497 1.18 12.49 -3.26
CA LEU A 497 2.61 12.34 -3.51
C LEU A 497 3.41 12.59 -2.22
N GLN A 498 4.25 11.62 -1.87
CA GLN A 498 5.24 11.74 -0.79
C GLN A 498 6.64 11.86 -1.37
N THR A 499 7.36 12.86 -0.89
CA THR A 499 8.74 13.17 -1.32
C THR A 499 9.63 13.44 -0.13
N TYR A 500 10.94 13.52 -0.39
CA TYR A 500 11.90 13.99 0.57
C TYR A 500 11.93 15.53 0.60
N GLN A 501 11.84 16.09 1.80
CA GLN A 501 12.03 17.52 2.02
C GLN A 501 13.09 17.77 3.08
N CYS A 502 14.10 18.59 2.74
CA CYS A 502 15.13 18.99 3.69
C CYS A 502 14.54 19.88 4.80
N ALA A 503 14.96 19.67 6.05
CA ALA A 503 14.46 20.38 7.23
C ALA A 503 14.63 21.91 7.14
N ASP A 504 15.65 22.40 6.45
CA ASP A 504 15.92 23.83 6.30
C ASP A 504 14.87 24.57 5.45
N ASN A 505 14.20 23.86 4.53
CA ASN A 505 13.12 24.42 3.72
C ASN A 505 11.78 24.46 4.47
N ALA A 506 11.61 23.63 5.50
CA ALA A 506 10.41 23.65 6.34
C ALA A 506 10.34 24.93 7.20
N LYS A 507 11.47 25.47 7.65
CA LYS A 507 11.53 26.72 8.43
C LYS A 507 11.27 27.98 7.59
N LYS A 508 11.48 27.94 6.27
CA LYS A 508 11.24 29.10 5.39
C LYS A 508 9.76 29.32 5.07
N LYS A 509 8.90 28.31 5.17
CA LYS A 509 7.44 28.43 4.91
C LYS A 509 6.64 28.93 6.11
N THR A 510 7.22 29.02 7.30
CA THR A 510 6.54 29.45 8.53
C THR A 510 6.96 30.84 9.03
N CYS A 511 7.53 31.70 8.19
CA CYS A 511 7.82 33.07 8.56
C CYS A 511 6.61 33.97 8.22
N PRO A 512 5.75 34.34 9.20
CA PRO A 512 4.54 35.15 8.93
C PRO A 512 4.84 36.60 8.58
N TYR A 513 6.11 36.97 8.51
CA TYR A 513 6.54 38.37 8.34
C TYR A 513 6.89 38.80 6.90
N ALA A 514 6.79 37.92 5.91
CA ALA A 514 7.15 38.23 4.54
C ALA A 514 5.97 38.75 3.65
N SER A 515 4.77 38.89 4.21
CA SER A 515 3.59 39.31 3.45
C SER A 515 3.08 40.71 3.76
N ARG A 516 3.91 41.57 4.40
CA ARG A 516 3.47 42.91 4.79
C ARG A 516 4.31 44.07 4.20
N THR A 517 4.74 43.92 2.96
CA THR A 517 5.25 45.10 2.20
C THR A 517 5.06 44.90 0.71
N ARG A 518 3.85 45.07 0.25
CA ARG A 518 3.50 45.58 -1.09
C ARG A 518 2.02 45.96 -1.10
N ARG A 519 1.70 47.10 -0.46
CA ARG A 519 0.62 47.95 -0.98
C ARG A 519 1.29 49.02 -1.78
N MET A 520 1.05 49.01 -3.08
CA MET A 520 1.28 50.10 -3.95
C MET A 520 0.41 51.28 -3.49
N VAL A 521 1.05 52.40 -3.29
CA VAL A 521 0.41 53.71 -3.32
C VAL A 521 0.99 54.38 -4.56
N ASP A 522 0.15 54.49 -5.57
CA ASP A 522 0.36 55.45 -6.68
C ASP A 522 0.10 56.81 -6.10
N SER A 523 1.09 57.71 -6.15
CA SER A 523 0.92 59.16 -6.28
C SER A 523 2.27 59.77 -6.63
N ASP A 524 2.25 60.47 -7.75
CA ASP A 524 3.27 61.34 -8.29
C ASP A 524 3.73 62.34 -7.24
N ASP A 525 5.06 62.49 -7.06
CA ASP A 525 5.74 63.81 -6.93
C ASP A 525 7.25 63.59 -6.97
N GLU A 526 7.87 64.34 -7.86
CA GLU A 526 9.31 64.55 -7.96
C GLU A 526 9.82 65.38 -6.78
N SER A 527 10.91 64.93 -6.10
CA SER A 527 12.09 65.78 -5.80
C SER A 527 13.02 65.13 -4.77
N GLU A 528 14.28 65.29 -5.08
CA GLU A 528 15.47 65.33 -4.19
C GLU A 528 16.11 64.01 -3.73
N ILE A 529 17.29 63.85 -4.31
CA ILE A 529 18.42 62.97 -3.97
C ILE A 529 18.84 63.14 -2.53
N ASN A 530 18.79 62.07 -1.72
CA ASN A 530 19.66 61.91 -0.57
C ASN A 530 19.92 60.42 -0.28
N SER A 531 21.15 59.98 -0.50
CA SER A 531 21.65 58.64 -0.24
C SER A 531 21.81 58.38 1.27
N PRO A 532 21.34 57.28 1.82
CA PRO A 532 21.57 56.93 3.20
C PRO A 532 22.94 56.22 3.41
N PRO A 533 23.59 56.39 4.60
CA PRO A 533 24.95 55.92 4.86
C PRO A 533 25.00 54.41 5.05
N LEU A 534 26.05 53.79 4.50
CA LEU A 534 26.44 52.41 4.68
C LEU A 534 26.62 52.01 6.16
N ARG A 535 25.83 51.08 6.66
CA ARG A 535 26.02 50.44 7.98
C ARG A 535 27.29 49.58 7.98
N ARG A 536 28.34 50.04 8.66
CA ARG A 536 29.54 49.26 9.01
C ARG A 536 29.15 48.12 9.97
N SER A 537 29.57 46.89 9.63
CA SER A 537 29.33 45.73 10.47
C SER A 537 30.05 45.83 11.81
N ARG A 538 29.41 45.45 12.91
CA ARG A 538 29.88 45.44 14.28
C ARG A 538 31.23 44.71 14.52
N ARG A 539 31.72 43.92 13.59
CA ARG A 539 32.98 43.16 13.69
C ARG A 539 34.26 43.99 13.45
N ILE A 540 34.15 45.20 12.91
CA ILE A 540 35.32 46.06 12.67
C ILE A 540 35.57 47.00 13.87
N ALA A 541 34.55 47.24 14.73
CA ALA A 541 34.66 48.09 15.88
C ALA A 541 35.41 47.42 17.08
N GLU A 542 35.43 46.09 17.16
CA GLU A 542 36.12 45.36 18.25
C GLU A 542 37.62 45.13 17.98
N ARG A 543 38.10 45.20 16.74
CA ARG A 543 39.55 45.15 16.44
C ARG A 543 40.28 46.49 16.65
N GLY A 544 39.57 47.59 16.69
CA GLY A 544 40.16 48.91 16.95
C GLY A 544 40.38 49.26 18.44
N ARG A 545 39.76 48.48 19.36
CA ARG A 545 39.94 48.69 20.81
C ARG A 545 41.03 47.84 21.45
N ALA A 546 41.54 46.84 20.75
CA ALA A 546 42.63 45.99 21.27
C ALA A 546 44.03 46.47 20.93
N GLN A 547 44.19 47.54 20.15
CA GLN A 547 45.51 48.12 19.80
C GLN A 547 45.82 49.45 20.52
N ALA A 548 44.93 49.94 21.38
CA ALA A 548 45.14 51.19 22.11
C ALA A 548 45.53 51.00 23.58
N ASN A 549 45.86 49.77 24.01
CA ASN A 549 46.33 49.51 25.42
C ASN A 549 47.68 48.82 25.49
N TYR A 550 48.55 49.05 24.52
CA TYR A 550 49.97 48.74 24.61
C TYR A 550 50.78 49.87 23.92
N GLU A 551 50.86 50.96 24.57
CA GLU A 551 51.99 51.93 24.60
C GLU A 551 52.00 52.63 25.94
#